data_2553d65491028283bff6e8cbb5e121ce
#
_entry.id   2553d65491028283bff6e8cbb5e121ce
#
_cell.length_a   1.000
_cell.length_b   1.000
_cell.length_c   1.000
_cell.angle_alpha   90.00
_cell.angle_beta   90.00
_cell.angle_gamma   90.00
#
_symmetry.space_group_name_H-M   'P 1'
#
loop_
_entity.id
_entity.type
_entity.pdbx_description
1 polymer ?
#
loop_
_entity_poly.entity_id
_entity_poly.type
_entity_poly.pdbx_seq_one_letter_code
_entity_poly.pdbx_strand_id
1 'polypeptide(L)'
;MSERNTTTTPSTPRPTRFLWSVALALMLVQVAGIARSQTESEYRRVSVADPYLELHTGPGAGYPRFYVIDRGETVEIMMRRTDWFQVRGPDGTEGWVDRAQMERTLQSTGSTIEFAQADQQDFTDARWEAGILAGDFGGANVISLYGGYSLNPNVSIEVWGSQILGNFSNGWMGSVNVVHETWPDWRISPFFTLGGGLVHTEPKSTIVQGEDRTDQIAHAGAGVRVYATRRFIVRAEFKSYVVFTSRDDNEEVEEWKVGFAFFF
;
A
#
# COMPACT_ATOMS: atom_id res chain seq x y z
N MET A 1 -14.98 20.53 -71.97
CA MET A 1 -15.69 19.50 -71.21
C MET A 1 -14.62 18.68 -70.59
N SER A 2 -14.28 19.02 -69.30
CA SER A 2 -13.24 18.32 -68.52
C SER A 2 -13.78 18.19 -67.13
N GLU A 3 -14.22 16.99 -66.83
CA GLU A 3 -14.70 16.61 -65.48
C GLU A 3 -13.51 16.40 -64.52
N ARG A 4 -13.47 17.14 -63.39
CA ARG A 4 -12.55 16.91 -62.27
C ARG A 4 -13.19 15.94 -61.32
N ASN A 5 -12.65 14.75 -61.26
CA ASN A 5 -12.99 13.74 -60.25
C ASN A 5 -12.30 14.13 -58.94
N THR A 6 -13.05 14.53 -57.91
CA THR A 6 -12.61 14.72 -56.54
C THR A 6 -12.85 13.43 -55.76
N THR A 7 -11.78 12.66 -55.50
CA THR A 7 -11.81 11.52 -54.59
C THR A 7 -11.69 12.01 -53.17
N THR A 8 -12.77 11.98 -52.42
CA THR A 8 -12.81 12.15 -50.99
C THR A 8 -12.43 10.84 -50.29
N THR A 9 -11.31 10.81 -49.61
CA THR A 9 -10.92 9.73 -48.70
C THR A 9 -11.69 9.87 -47.38
N PRO A 10 -12.32 8.81 -46.86
CA PRO A 10 -12.98 8.86 -45.55
C PRO A 10 -11.95 8.75 -44.43
N SER A 11 -11.96 9.71 -43.51
CA SER A 11 -11.20 9.70 -42.27
C SER A 11 -11.80 8.67 -41.30
N THR A 12 -11.03 7.65 -40.96
CA THR A 12 -11.38 6.68 -39.91
C THR A 12 -11.25 7.33 -38.52
N PRO A 13 -12.24 7.21 -37.65
CA PRO A 13 -12.15 7.70 -36.28
C PRO A 13 -11.21 6.80 -35.46
N ARG A 14 -10.31 7.38 -34.69
CA ARG A 14 -9.40 6.71 -33.75
C ARG A 14 -10.17 6.37 -32.43
N PRO A 15 -10.46 5.09 -32.12
CA PRO A 15 -11.26 4.72 -30.93
C PRO A 15 -10.45 4.45 -29.67
N THR A 16 -9.19 4.82 -29.59
CA THR A 16 -8.30 4.30 -28.54
C THR A 16 -8.35 5.01 -27.17
N ARG A 17 -8.82 6.25 -27.09
CA ARG A 17 -8.88 6.99 -25.82
C ARG A 17 -10.05 6.62 -24.92
N PHE A 18 -11.15 6.15 -25.49
CA PHE A 18 -12.37 5.84 -24.72
C PHE A 18 -12.28 4.50 -23.95
N LEU A 19 -11.58 3.52 -24.51
CA LEU A 19 -11.45 2.18 -23.89
C LEU A 19 -10.57 2.18 -22.63
N TRP A 20 -9.55 3.02 -22.58
CA TRP A 20 -8.67 3.13 -21.40
C TRP A 20 -9.36 3.82 -20.22
N SER A 21 -10.19 4.81 -20.48
CA SER A 21 -10.98 5.49 -19.43
C SER A 21 -12.02 4.57 -18.79
N VAL A 22 -12.61 3.67 -19.57
CA VAL A 22 -13.59 2.69 -19.08
C VAL A 22 -12.90 1.59 -18.25
N ALA A 23 -11.72 1.13 -18.67
CA ALA A 23 -10.95 0.13 -17.93
C ALA A 23 -10.46 0.66 -16.57
N LEU A 24 -10.00 1.91 -16.52
CA LEU A 24 -9.59 2.55 -15.27
C LEU A 24 -10.77 2.79 -14.32
N ALA A 25 -11.94 3.19 -14.85
CA ALA A 25 -13.16 3.36 -14.07
C ALA A 25 -13.68 2.03 -13.51
N LEU A 26 -13.61 0.93 -14.28
CA LEU A 26 -13.99 -0.40 -13.83
C LEU A 26 -13.03 -0.93 -12.75
N MET A 27 -11.75 -0.64 -12.82
CA MET A 27 -10.79 -1.01 -11.77
C MET A 27 -11.04 -0.27 -10.47
N LEU A 28 -11.39 1.02 -10.52
CA LEU A 28 -11.73 1.82 -9.34
C LEU A 28 -13.04 1.37 -8.67
N VAL A 29 -14.02 0.89 -9.41
CA VAL A 29 -15.28 0.36 -8.87
C VAL A 29 -15.06 -0.99 -8.15
N GLN A 30 -14.15 -1.82 -8.61
CA GLN A 30 -13.83 -3.10 -7.93
C GLN A 30 -13.14 -2.87 -6.58
N VAL A 31 -12.27 -1.85 -6.46
CA VAL A 31 -11.61 -1.50 -5.19
C VAL A 31 -12.61 -0.94 -4.17
N ALA A 32 -13.64 -0.22 -4.60
CA ALA A 32 -14.70 0.27 -3.71
C ALA A 32 -15.63 -0.84 -3.19
N GLY A 33 -15.74 -1.97 -3.90
CA GLY A 33 -16.56 -3.12 -3.50
C GLY A 33 -15.94 -3.96 -2.37
N ILE A 34 -14.62 -3.98 -2.25
CA ILE A 34 -13.90 -4.77 -1.24
C ILE A 34 -13.95 -4.11 0.16
N ALA A 35 -14.18 -2.80 0.23
CA ALA A 35 -14.24 -2.06 1.50
C ALA A 35 -15.52 -2.29 2.32
N ARG A 36 -16.44 -3.14 1.91
CA ARG A 36 -17.75 -3.36 2.56
C ARG A 36 -17.96 -4.74 3.19
N SER A 37 -16.90 -5.48 3.42
CA SER A 37 -16.97 -6.60 4.36
C SER A 37 -16.71 -6.07 5.78
N GLN A 38 -17.60 -5.26 6.30
CA GLN A 38 -17.76 -5.16 7.75
C GLN A 38 -18.31 -6.50 8.20
N THR A 39 -17.42 -7.36 8.65
CA THR A 39 -17.77 -8.49 9.49
C THR A 39 -18.55 -7.89 10.65
N GLU A 40 -19.82 -8.25 10.77
CA GLU A 40 -20.65 -7.99 11.95
C GLU A 40 -19.85 -8.56 13.12
N SER A 41 -19.18 -7.68 13.88
CA SER A 41 -18.39 -8.09 15.03
C SER A 41 -19.39 -8.58 16.06
N GLU A 42 -19.41 -9.90 16.26
CA GLU A 42 -20.09 -10.52 17.37
C GLU A 42 -19.59 -9.85 18.66
N TYR A 43 -20.42 -9.00 19.28
CA TYR A 43 -20.10 -8.25 20.47
C TYR A 43 -19.68 -9.22 21.57
N ARG A 44 -18.42 -9.16 21.97
CA ARG A 44 -17.87 -10.09 22.92
C ARG A 44 -18.07 -9.58 24.33
N ARG A 45 -18.75 -10.37 25.14
CA ARG A 45 -18.98 -10.09 26.57
C ARG A 45 -17.86 -10.65 27.43
N VAL A 46 -17.32 -9.84 28.31
CA VAL A 46 -16.27 -10.23 29.27
C VAL A 46 -16.58 -9.69 30.65
N SER A 47 -16.23 -10.45 31.69
CA SER A 47 -16.37 -10.01 33.06
C SER A 47 -15.13 -9.28 33.53
N VAL A 48 -15.28 -8.15 34.20
CA VAL A 48 -14.20 -7.33 34.73
C VAL A 48 -13.50 -8.08 35.86
N ALA A 49 -12.22 -8.35 35.68
CA ALA A 49 -11.40 -9.09 36.64
C ALA A 49 -10.53 -8.18 37.50
N ASP A 50 -10.09 -7.04 36.98
CA ASP A 50 -9.42 -6.00 37.77
C ASP A 50 -10.37 -5.43 38.83
N PRO A 51 -9.85 -4.80 39.89
CA PRO A 51 -10.71 -4.16 40.93
C PRO A 51 -11.72 -3.20 40.31
N TYR A 52 -11.37 -2.52 39.23
CA TYR A 52 -12.22 -1.62 38.46
C TYR A 52 -11.66 -1.42 37.08
N LEU A 53 -12.53 -1.05 36.13
CA LEU A 53 -12.22 -0.71 34.75
C LEU A 53 -12.54 0.77 34.51
N GLU A 54 -11.54 1.56 34.12
CA GLU A 54 -11.72 3.01 33.92
C GLU A 54 -12.18 3.31 32.50
N LEU A 55 -13.28 4.04 32.35
CA LEU A 55 -13.81 4.49 31.07
C LEU A 55 -13.42 5.93 30.79
N HIS A 56 -12.79 6.14 29.64
CA HIS A 56 -12.44 7.44 29.10
C HIS A 56 -13.46 7.91 28.04
N THR A 57 -13.60 9.22 27.88
CA THR A 57 -14.51 9.80 26.89
C THR A 57 -14.04 9.62 25.45
N GLY A 58 -12.79 9.22 25.23
CA GLY A 58 -12.21 8.99 23.89
C GLY A 58 -10.98 8.08 23.93
N PRO A 59 -10.52 7.62 22.75
CA PRO A 59 -9.44 6.65 22.61
C PRO A 59 -8.05 7.30 22.75
N GLY A 60 -7.65 7.66 23.96
CA GLY A 60 -6.35 8.26 24.23
C GLY A 60 -6.18 8.65 25.69
N ALA A 61 -4.96 8.63 26.20
CA ALA A 61 -4.62 8.97 27.58
C ALA A 61 -4.96 10.43 27.98
N GLY A 62 -5.08 11.33 27.01
CA GLY A 62 -5.47 12.73 27.23
C GLY A 62 -6.98 12.94 27.41
N TYR A 63 -7.80 11.94 27.16
CA TYR A 63 -9.22 12.04 27.39
C TYR A 63 -9.57 11.79 28.86
N PRO A 64 -10.48 12.58 29.47
CA PRO A 64 -10.82 12.44 30.88
C PRO A 64 -11.51 11.10 31.15
N ARG A 65 -11.21 10.54 32.31
CA ARG A 65 -11.95 9.41 32.90
C ARG A 65 -13.27 9.95 33.45
N PHE A 66 -14.35 9.30 33.16
CA PHE A 66 -15.68 9.77 33.55
C PHE A 66 -16.53 8.70 34.23
N TYR A 67 -16.17 7.43 34.09
CA TYR A 67 -16.93 6.31 34.63
C TYR A 67 -16.01 5.16 35.05
N VAL A 68 -16.45 4.35 35.97
CA VAL A 68 -15.75 3.19 36.47
C VAL A 68 -16.73 2.02 36.54
N ILE A 69 -16.28 0.86 36.08
CA ILE A 69 -17.02 -0.41 36.14
C ILE A 69 -16.34 -1.30 37.14
N ASP A 70 -17.11 -1.85 38.09
CA ASP A 70 -16.58 -2.64 39.20
C ASP A 70 -16.24 -4.08 38.81
N ARG A 71 -15.40 -4.74 39.62
CA ARG A 71 -15.04 -6.15 39.44
C ARG A 71 -16.28 -7.04 39.40
N GLY A 72 -16.28 -8.00 38.49
CA GLY A 72 -17.36 -8.97 38.31
C GLY A 72 -18.50 -8.50 37.41
N GLU A 73 -18.56 -7.22 37.08
CA GLU A 73 -19.52 -6.72 36.10
C GLU A 73 -19.16 -7.19 34.68
N THR A 74 -20.17 -7.29 33.82
CA THR A 74 -19.97 -7.72 32.45
C THR A 74 -19.94 -6.51 31.53
N VAL A 75 -18.92 -6.42 30.69
CA VAL A 75 -18.78 -5.41 29.64
C VAL A 75 -18.86 -6.04 28.28
N GLU A 76 -19.42 -5.31 27.33
CA GLU A 76 -19.54 -5.70 25.95
C GLU A 76 -18.51 -4.91 25.12
N ILE A 77 -17.59 -5.63 24.46
CA ILE A 77 -16.56 -5.01 23.61
C ILE A 77 -17.20 -4.67 22.26
N MET A 78 -17.29 -3.38 21.94
CA MET A 78 -17.94 -2.89 20.72
C MET A 78 -16.97 -2.73 19.57
N MET A 79 -15.83 -2.08 19.81
CA MET A 79 -14.78 -1.90 18.81
C MET A 79 -13.41 -1.69 19.44
N ARG A 80 -12.37 -1.79 18.60
CA ARG A 80 -11.00 -1.48 18.99
C ARG A 80 -10.45 -0.37 18.10
N ARG A 81 -9.77 0.59 18.72
CA ARG A 81 -8.96 1.60 18.03
C ARG A 81 -7.55 1.62 18.61
N THR A 82 -6.59 1.16 17.84
CA THR A 82 -5.17 1.12 18.25
C THR A 82 -4.99 0.42 19.62
N ASP A 83 -4.74 1.18 20.67
CA ASP A 83 -4.51 0.69 22.04
C ASP A 83 -5.72 0.94 22.96
N TRP A 84 -6.90 1.21 22.40
CA TRP A 84 -8.11 1.52 23.13
C TRP A 84 -9.26 0.65 22.67
N PHE A 85 -10.07 0.21 23.63
CA PHE A 85 -11.29 -0.55 23.41
C PHE A 85 -12.50 0.27 23.78
N GLN A 86 -13.44 0.39 22.86
CA GLN A 86 -14.76 0.90 23.20
C GLN A 86 -15.57 -0.23 23.80
N VAL A 87 -16.03 -0.03 25.00
CA VAL A 87 -16.84 -0.99 25.75
C VAL A 87 -18.17 -0.35 26.16
N ARG A 88 -19.17 -1.21 26.33
CA ARG A 88 -20.46 -0.84 26.92
C ARG A 88 -20.60 -1.57 28.25
N GLY A 89 -20.84 -0.84 29.31
CA GLY A 89 -21.12 -1.35 30.63
C GLY A 89 -22.51 -1.97 30.78
N PRO A 90 -22.81 -2.59 31.94
CA PRO A 90 -24.10 -3.25 32.20
C PRO A 90 -25.28 -2.28 32.23
N ASP A 91 -25.06 -1.04 32.56
CA ASP A 91 -26.02 0.07 32.57
C ASP A 91 -26.18 0.77 31.21
N GLY A 92 -25.46 0.29 30.16
CA GLY A 92 -25.47 0.88 28.83
C GLY A 92 -24.48 2.04 28.64
N THR A 93 -23.68 2.40 29.67
CA THR A 93 -22.68 3.46 29.56
C THR A 93 -21.56 3.01 28.64
N GLU A 94 -21.27 3.82 27.63
CA GLU A 94 -20.21 3.57 26.64
C GLU A 94 -18.98 4.42 26.95
N GLY A 95 -17.79 3.82 26.84
CA GLY A 95 -16.54 4.53 27.03
C GLY A 95 -15.35 3.77 26.45
N TRP A 96 -14.18 4.37 26.59
CA TRP A 96 -12.93 3.83 26.06
C TRP A 96 -12.03 3.37 27.20
N VAL A 97 -11.52 2.15 27.09
CA VAL A 97 -10.64 1.50 28.05
C VAL A 97 -9.27 1.29 27.41
N ASP A 98 -8.22 1.55 28.20
CA ASP A 98 -6.84 1.29 27.78
C ASP A 98 -6.60 -0.21 27.58
N ARG A 99 -5.79 -0.54 26.59
CA ARG A 99 -5.47 -1.90 26.21
C ARG A 99 -4.87 -2.71 27.36
N ALA A 100 -3.89 -2.14 28.11
CA ALA A 100 -3.23 -2.86 29.17
C ALA A 100 -4.19 -3.22 30.31
N GLN A 101 -5.19 -2.37 30.58
CA GLN A 101 -6.23 -2.65 31.56
C GLN A 101 -7.20 -3.72 31.05
N MET A 102 -7.56 -3.68 29.76
CA MET A 102 -8.44 -4.67 29.17
C MET A 102 -7.78 -6.05 29.04
N GLU A 103 -6.50 -6.12 28.74
CA GLU A 103 -5.74 -7.39 28.69
C GLU A 103 -5.70 -8.11 30.05
N ARG A 104 -5.51 -7.38 31.16
CA ARG A 104 -5.54 -7.97 32.51
C ARG A 104 -6.91 -8.55 32.85
N THR A 105 -7.96 -7.85 32.47
CA THR A 105 -9.34 -8.32 32.63
C THR A 105 -9.60 -9.62 31.87
N LEU A 106 -9.10 -9.73 30.67
CA LEU A 106 -9.28 -10.89 29.81
C LEU A 106 -8.47 -12.12 30.25
N GLN A 107 -7.22 -11.91 30.66
CA GLN A 107 -6.33 -13.00 31.13
C GLN A 107 -6.87 -13.71 32.38
N SER A 108 -7.48 -12.98 33.30
CA SER A 108 -8.01 -13.57 34.52
C SER A 108 -9.33 -14.32 34.32
N THR A 109 -10.05 -14.07 33.24
CA THR A 109 -11.29 -14.79 32.89
C THR A 109 -11.02 -16.16 32.23
N GLY A 110 -9.74 -16.55 32.06
CA GLY A 110 -9.34 -17.81 31.42
C GLY A 110 -9.56 -17.83 29.89
N SER A 111 -10.04 -16.73 29.34
CA SER A 111 -10.06 -16.52 27.89
C SER A 111 -8.74 -15.85 27.52
N THR A 112 -7.76 -16.61 27.11
CA THR A 112 -6.62 -16.08 26.38
C THR A 112 -7.14 -15.55 25.04
N ILE A 113 -7.63 -14.31 25.07
CA ILE A 113 -7.78 -13.58 23.82
C ILE A 113 -6.39 -13.00 23.61
N GLU A 114 -5.58 -13.69 22.84
CA GLU A 114 -4.54 -13.03 22.10
C GLU A 114 -5.26 -12.00 21.24
N PHE A 115 -5.34 -10.76 21.74
CA PHE A 115 -5.56 -9.65 20.84
C PHE A 115 -4.32 -9.66 19.97
N ALA A 116 -4.50 -10.09 18.73
CA ALA A 116 -3.44 -10.01 17.76
C ALA A 116 -2.85 -8.61 17.86
N GLN A 117 -1.74 -8.50 18.58
CA GLN A 117 -0.89 -7.34 18.42
C GLN A 117 -0.59 -7.42 16.93
N ALA A 118 -0.84 -6.34 16.17
CA ALA A 118 -0.19 -6.21 14.90
C ALA A 118 1.30 -6.16 15.23
N ASP A 119 1.86 -7.33 15.41
CA ASP A 119 3.25 -7.57 15.70
C ASP A 119 3.97 -7.78 14.36
N GLN A 120 5.26 -7.96 14.42
CA GLN A 120 6.06 -8.28 13.25
C GLN A 120 5.56 -9.56 12.54
N GLN A 121 4.89 -10.46 13.29
CA GLN A 121 4.25 -11.65 12.75
C GLN A 121 3.06 -11.32 11.83
N ASP A 122 2.24 -10.30 12.15
CA ASP A 122 1.15 -9.87 11.27
C ASP A 122 1.69 -9.30 9.94
N PHE A 123 2.90 -8.75 9.94
CA PHE A 123 3.58 -8.32 8.74
C PHE A 123 3.99 -9.51 7.85
N THR A 124 4.50 -10.59 8.43
CA THR A 124 4.89 -11.79 7.69
C THR A 124 3.68 -12.60 7.22
N ASP A 125 2.55 -12.49 7.91
CA ASP A 125 1.28 -13.17 7.58
C ASP A 125 0.42 -12.36 6.60
N ALA A 126 0.63 -11.03 6.51
CA ALA A 126 -0.05 -10.17 5.56
C ALA A 126 0.36 -10.51 4.13
N ARG A 127 -0.62 -10.75 3.26
CA ARG A 127 -0.37 -11.15 1.86
C ARG A 127 -0.34 -9.99 0.89
N TRP A 128 -0.98 -8.89 1.23
CA TRP A 128 -1.08 -7.73 0.38
C TRP A 128 -0.32 -6.54 0.95
N GLU A 129 0.44 -5.89 0.11
CA GLU A 129 1.17 -4.68 0.41
C GLU A 129 0.89 -3.63 -0.67
N ALA A 130 0.76 -2.37 -0.28
CA ALA A 130 0.68 -1.27 -1.22
C ALA A 130 1.52 -0.10 -0.70
N GLY A 131 2.16 0.63 -1.61
CA GLY A 131 3.03 1.72 -1.21
C GLY A 131 3.19 2.80 -2.26
N ILE A 132 3.69 3.94 -1.77
CA ILE A 132 4.07 5.10 -2.58
C ILE A 132 5.51 5.47 -2.25
N LEU A 133 6.33 5.64 -3.29
CA LEU A 133 7.72 6.04 -3.17
C LEU A 133 8.02 7.20 -4.10
N ALA A 134 8.98 8.02 -3.71
CA ALA A 134 9.52 9.08 -4.53
C ALA A 134 11.04 9.02 -4.52
N GLY A 135 11.68 9.51 -5.57
CA GLY A 135 13.13 9.48 -5.72
C GLY A 135 13.60 10.07 -7.03
N ASP A 136 14.68 9.51 -7.53
CA ASP A 136 15.35 9.93 -8.75
C ASP A 136 15.55 8.74 -9.69
N PHE A 137 15.33 8.95 -10.97
CA PHE A 137 15.55 8.02 -12.06
C PHE A 137 16.46 8.68 -13.10
N GLY A 138 17.74 8.40 -13.06
CA GLY A 138 18.72 8.96 -13.99
C GLY A 138 18.75 10.49 -14.03
N GLY A 139 18.55 11.17 -12.90
CA GLY A 139 18.50 12.64 -12.80
C GLY A 139 17.11 13.25 -13.00
N ALA A 140 16.07 12.46 -13.18
CA ALA A 140 14.69 12.89 -13.24
C ALA A 140 13.93 12.50 -11.96
N ASN A 141 13.08 13.38 -11.44
CA ASN A 141 12.23 13.03 -10.31
C ASN A 141 11.26 11.91 -10.69
N VAL A 142 11.09 10.93 -9.83
CA VAL A 142 10.15 9.83 -10.02
C VAL A 142 9.21 9.70 -8.84
N ILE A 143 7.93 9.45 -9.14
CA ILE A 143 6.91 9.07 -8.16
C ILE A 143 6.35 7.72 -8.60
N SER A 144 6.31 6.79 -7.68
CA SER A 144 5.90 5.39 -7.95
C SER A 144 4.84 4.94 -6.98
N LEU A 145 3.88 4.20 -7.51
CA LEU A 145 2.90 3.43 -6.74
C LEU A 145 3.14 1.95 -7.01
N TYR A 146 2.96 1.10 -6.01
CA TYR A 146 3.00 -0.33 -6.21
C TYR A 146 1.96 -1.06 -5.38
N GLY A 147 1.61 -2.26 -5.87
CA GLY A 147 0.89 -3.27 -5.13
C GLY A 147 1.65 -4.58 -5.18
N GLY A 148 1.76 -5.25 -4.04
CA GLY A 148 2.49 -6.50 -3.87
C GLY A 148 1.62 -7.61 -3.31
N TYR A 149 1.96 -8.82 -3.67
CA TYR A 149 1.36 -10.04 -3.12
C TYR A 149 2.46 -11.00 -2.66
N SER A 150 2.44 -11.35 -1.37
CA SER A 150 3.39 -12.28 -0.78
C SER A 150 2.99 -13.73 -1.07
N LEU A 151 3.85 -14.43 -1.82
CA LEU A 151 3.70 -15.86 -2.08
C LEU A 151 4.05 -16.69 -0.85
N ASN A 152 5.09 -16.26 -0.16
CA ASN A 152 5.55 -16.80 1.13
C ASN A 152 6.29 -15.67 1.88
N PRO A 153 6.72 -15.86 3.14
CA PRO A 153 7.38 -14.82 3.93
C PRO A 153 8.62 -14.20 3.28
N ASN A 154 9.29 -14.95 2.40
CA ASN A 154 10.53 -14.51 1.77
C ASN A 154 10.38 -14.04 0.32
N VAL A 155 9.26 -14.31 -0.35
CA VAL A 155 9.09 -14.02 -1.77
C VAL A 155 7.76 -13.35 -2.04
N SER A 156 7.80 -12.22 -2.71
CA SER A 156 6.62 -11.49 -3.17
C SER A 156 6.72 -11.12 -4.65
N ILE A 157 5.55 -10.90 -5.26
CA ILE A 157 5.41 -10.34 -6.61
C ILE A 157 4.82 -8.95 -6.46
N GLU A 158 5.41 -7.99 -7.15
CA GLU A 158 4.98 -6.59 -7.10
C GLU A 158 4.72 -6.05 -8.50
N VAL A 159 3.65 -5.26 -8.63
CA VAL A 159 3.32 -4.51 -9.84
C VAL A 159 3.50 -3.03 -9.54
N TRP A 160 4.26 -2.35 -10.37
CA TRP A 160 4.64 -0.96 -10.20
C TRP A 160 4.13 -0.10 -11.34
N GLY A 161 3.70 1.11 -10.99
CA GLY A 161 3.44 2.20 -11.92
C GLY A 161 4.22 3.43 -11.46
N SER A 162 5.05 4.00 -12.34
CA SER A 162 5.89 5.16 -12.02
C SER A 162 5.68 6.28 -13.02
N GLN A 163 5.67 7.52 -12.52
CA GLN A 163 5.70 8.73 -13.33
C GLN A 163 7.06 9.38 -13.20
N ILE A 164 7.73 9.61 -14.32
CA ILE A 164 9.05 10.22 -14.43
C ILE A 164 8.86 11.67 -14.89
N LEU A 165 9.40 12.61 -14.12
CA LEU A 165 9.26 14.05 -14.31
C LEU A 165 10.65 14.67 -14.50
N GLY A 166 11.16 14.64 -15.72
CA GLY A 166 12.46 15.20 -16.06
C GLY A 166 12.36 16.61 -16.65
N ASN A 167 13.48 17.34 -16.67
CA ASN A 167 13.56 18.67 -17.25
C ASN A 167 13.45 18.63 -18.79
N PHE A 168 13.97 17.57 -19.42
CA PHE A 168 14.05 17.42 -20.87
C PHE A 168 13.07 16.39 -21.44
N SER A 169 12.52 15.53 -20.60
CA SER A 169 11.53 14.52 -20.98
C SER A 169 10.61 14.19 -19.78
N ASN A 170 9.39 13.85 -20.08
CA ASN A 170 8.51 13.18 -19.11
C ASN A 170 8.32 11.74 -19.57
N GLY A 171 7.87 10.89 -18.66
CA GLY A 171 7.55 9.53 -19.01
C GLY A 171 6.72 8.84 -17.95
N TRP A 172 6.28 7.65 -18.27
CA TRP A 172 5.70 6.72 -17.32
C TRP A 172 6.28 5.33 -17.53
N MET A 173 6.36 4.58 -16.48
CA MET A 173 6.93 3.24 -16.47
C MET A 173 5.98 2.30 -15.76
N GLY A 174 5.81 1.10 -16.32
CA GLY A 174 5.11 -0.02 -15.69
C GLY A 174 6.04 -1.22 -15.59
N SER A 175 6.13 -1.86 -14.43
CA SER A 175 6.98 -3.03 -14.23
C SER A 175 6.36 -4.07 -13.30
N VAL A 176 6.82 -5.32 -13.47
CA VAL A 176 6.53 -6.44 -12.58
C VAL A 176 7.83 -6.94 -12.00
N ASN A 177 7.84 -7.14 -10.69
CA ASN A 177 9.03 -7.48 -9.93
C ASN A 177 8.80 -8.73 -9.10
N VAL A 178 9.83 -9.53 -8.98
CA VAL A 178 9.97 -10.54 -7.93
C VAL A 178 10.90 -9.97 -6.87
N VAL A 179 10.46 -9.99 -5.63
CA VAL A 179 11.21 -9.50 -4.48
C VAL A 179 11.53 -10.66 -3.57
N HIS A 180 12.77 -10.76 -3.16
CA HIS A 180 13.25 -11.73 -2.18
C HIS A 180 13.70 -11.02 -0.92
N GLU A 181 13.00 -11.25 0.17
CA GLU A 181 13.32 -10.74 1.50
C GLU A 181 14.09 -11.79 2.29
N THR A 182 15.30 -11.44 2.71
CA THR A 182 16.22 -12.43 3.30
C THR A 182 15.84 -12.78 4.73
N TRP A 183 15.47 -11.76 5.51
CA TRP A 183 15.09 -11.91 6.94
C TRP A 183 13.81 -11.15 7.24
N PRO A 184 12.64 -11.71 6.86
CA PRO A 184 11.34 -11.03 7.01
C PRO A 184 10.97 -10.75 8.49
N ASP A 185 11.50 -11.54 9.43
CA ASP A 185 11.26 -11.39 10.86
C ASP A 185 12.07 -10.26 11.52
N TRP A 186 12.96 -9.62 10.76
CA TRP A 186 13.76 -8.53 11.29
C TRP A 186 13.02 -7.20 11.19
N ARG A 187 13.21 -6.33 12.19
CA ARG A 187 12.67 -4.96 12.15
C ARG A 187 13.22 -4.15 10.98
N ILE A 188 14.43 -4.46 10.52
CA ILE A 188 15.08 -3.91 9.34
C ILE A 188 15.38 -5.09 8.44
N SER A 189 14.59 -5.27 7.40
CA SER A 189 14.67 -6.39 6.48
C SER A 189 15.27 -5.96 5.15
N PRO A 190 16.48 -6.44 4.81
CA PRO A 190 17.04 -6.24 3.49
C PRO A 190 16.33 -7.15 2.48
N PHE A 191 16.16 -6.64 1.26
CA PHE A 191 15.57 -7.38 0.16
C PHE A 191 16.33 -7.16 -1.15
N PHE A 192 16.16 -8.10 -2.06
CA PHE A 192 16.62 -8.02 -3.44
C PHE A 192 15.42 -8.04 -4.36
N THR A 193 15.52 -7.35 -5.49
CA THR A 193 14.46 -7.29 -6.50
C THR A 193 15.02 -7.55 -7.89
N LEU A 194 14.27 -8.29 -8.68
CA LEU A 194 14.52 -8.52 -10.10
C LEU A 194 13.19 -8.34 -10.84
N GLY A 195 13.21 -7.61 -11.94
CA GLY A 195 11.99 -7.35 -12.67
C GLY A 195 12.21 -6.86 -14.08
N GLY A 196 11.09 -6.60 -14.75
CA GLY A 196 11.07 -6.05 -16.09
C GLY A 196 9.75 -5.36 -16.38
N GLY A 197 9.73 -4.59 -17.45
CA GLY A 197 8.55 -3.82 -17.79
C GLY A 197 8.72 -2.99 -19.04
N LEU A 198 7.99 -1.90 -19.11
CA LEU A 198 7.99 -0.95 -20.23
C LEU A 198 8.17 0.46 -19.68
N VAL A 199 8.97 1.25 -20.38
CA VAL A 199 9.09 2.69 -20.15
C VAL A 199 8.65 3.43 -21.41
N HIS A 200 7.76 4.42 -21.23
CA HIS A 200 7.32 5.32 -22.27
C HIS A 200 7.91 6.70 -22.00
N THR A 201 8.61 7.26 -22.97
CA THR A 201 9.30 8.53 -22.85
C THR A 201 8.74 9.52 -23.87
N GLU A 202 8.36 10.70 -23.38
CA GLU A 202 7.86 11.85 -24.16
C GLU A 202 8.91 12.98 -24.09
N PRO A 203 9.75 13.16 -25.13
CA PRO A 203 10.75 14.22 -25.15
C PRO A 203 10.10 15.62 -25.24
N LYS A 204 10.58 16.56 -24.40
CA LYS A 204 10.17 17.97 -24.41
C LYS A 204 11.04 18.78 -25.37
N SER A 205 11.11 18.44 -26.66
CA SER A 205 11.94 19.18 -27.60
C SER A 205 11.12 20.24 -28.36
N THR A 206 11.64 21.47 -28.38
CA THR A 206 11.02 22.61 -29.08
C THR A 206 11.55 22.80 -30.51
N ILE A 207 12.66 22.17 -30.87
CA ILE A 207 13.39 22.47 -32.13
C ILE A 207 13.35 21.30 -33.10
N VAL A 208 13.22 20.06 -32.62
CA VAL A 208 13.10 18.85 -33.45
C VAL A 208 11.90 18.08 -32.94
N GLN A 209 11.04 17.59 -33.84
CA GLN A 209 9.94 16.71 -33.45
C GLN A 209 10.52 15.48 -32.77
N GLY A 210 10.49 15.48 -31.43
CA GLY A 210 10.80 14.30 -30.64
C GLY A 210 9.70 13.27 -30.87
N GLU A 211 10.07 12.07 -31.27
CA GLU A 211 9.13 10.96 -31.42
C GLU A 211 9.00 10.26 -30.06
N ASP A 212 7.75 10.07 -29.61
CA ASP A 212 7.45 9.31 -28.40
C ASP A 212 7.92 7.87 -28.61
N ARG A 213 8.62 7.34 -27.61
CA ARG A 213 9.14 5.97 -27.69
C ARG A 213 8.70 5.13 -26.49
N THR A 214 8.54 3.85 -26.75
CA THR A 214 8.28 2.84 -25.72
C THR A 214 9.33 1.76 -25.82
N ASP A 215 10.11 1.62 -24.78
CA ASP A 215 11.21 0.67 -24.70
C ASP A 215 10.93 -0.39 -23.62
N GLN A 216 11.48 -1.58 -23.80
CA GLN A 216 11.47 -2.62 -22.78
C GLN A 216 12.58 -2.35 -21.77
N ILE A 217 12.33 -2.71 -20.52
CA ILE A 217 13.30 -2.58 -19.44
C ILE A 217 13.44 -3.88 -18.67
N ALA A 218 14.64 -4.14 -18.23
CA ALA A 218 14.94 -5.12 -17.18
C ALA A 218 15.72 -4.43 -16.08
N HIS A 219 15.55 -4.86 -14.84
CA HIS A 219 16.27 -4.26 -13.71
C HIS A 219 16.54 -5.28 -12.61
N ALA A 220 17.60 -5.00 -11.88
CA ALA A 220 17.92 -5.65 -10.63
C ALA A 220 18.20 -4.58 -9.58
N GLY A 221 17.91 -4.89 -8.33
CA GLY A 221 18.10 -3.93 -7.25
C GLY A 221 18.13 -4.55 -5.87
N ALA A 222 18.38 -3.71 -4.91
CA ALA A 222 18.36 -4.05 -3.50
C ALA A 222 17.72 -2.91 -2.69
N GLY A 223 17.22 -3.24 -1.51
CA GLY A 223 16.62 -2.24 -0.64
C GLY A 223 16.49 -2.73 0.78
N VAL A 224 15.88 -1.89 1.59
CA VAL A 224 15.55 -2.19 2.98
C VAL A 224 14.10 -1.81 3.26
N ARG A 225 13.44 -2.64 4.04
CA ARG A 225 12.14 -2.38 4.66
C ARG A 225 12.36 -2.17 6.14
N VAL A 226 11.80 -1.11 6.69
CA VAL A 226 11.86 -0.80 8.11
C VAL A 226 10.45 -0.77 8.66
N TYR A 227 10.15 -1.67 9.56
CA TYR A 227 8.88 -1.71 10.26
C TYR A 227 8.76 -0.53 11.22
N ALA A 228 8.02 0.51 10.82
CA ALA A 228 7.91 1.75 11.56
C ALA A 228 6.78 1.72 12.61
N THR A 229 5.62 1.21 12.23
CA THR A 229 4.44 1.09 13.09
C THR A 229 3.65 -0.17 12.74
N ARG A 230 2.56 -0.43 13.45
CA ARG A 230 1.71 -1.63 13.29
C ARG A 230 1.18 -1.91 11.88
N ARG A 231 1.21 -0.94 10.97
CA ARG A 231 0.70 -1.07 9.59
C ARG A 231 1.54 -0.35 8.56
N PHE A 232 2.58 0.39 8.98
CA PHE A 232 3.38 1.20 8.09
C PHE A 232 4.82 0.73 8.06
N ILE A 233 5.32 0.63 6.86
CA ILE A 233 6.70 0.30 6.55
C ILE A 233 7.32 1.54 5.90
N VAL A 234 8.55 1.86 6.26
CA VAL A 234 9.42 2.73 5.47
C VAL A 234 10.23 1.84 4.56
N ARG A 235 10.22 2.13 3.27
CA ARG A 235 10.96 1.39 2.25
C ARG A 235 11.94 2.30 1.56
N ALA A 236 13.19 1.85 1.41
CA ALA A 236 14.20 2.48 0.57
C ALA A 236 14.77 1.44 -0.38
N GLU A 237 14.94 1.79 -1.65
CA GLU A 237 15.44 0.88 -2.66
C GLU A 237 16.34 1.59 -3.67
N PHE A 238 17.29 0.83 -4.20
CA PHE A 238 18.14 1.19 -5.32
C PHE A 238 18.01 0.12 -6.40
N LYS A 239 17.84 0.56 -7.65
CA LYS A 239 17.71 -0.32 -8.82
C LYS A 239 18.61 0.16 -9.94
N SER A 240 19.20 -0.78 -10.63
CA SER A 240 19.89 -0.55 -11.91
C SER A 240 19.05 -1.13 -13.03
N TYR A 241 18.79 -0.32 -14.03
CA TYR A 241 17.95 -0.64 -15.18
C TYR A 241 18.79 -0.76 -16.44
N VAL A 242 18.43 -1.71 -17.28
CA VAL A 242 18.87 -1.79 -18.66
C VAL A 242 17.64 -1.51 -19.53
N VAL A 243 17.71 -0.46 -20.32
CA VAL A 243 16.68 -0.08 -21.29
C VAL A 243 17.10 -0.63 -22.65
N PHE A 244 16.27 -1.53 -23.19
CA PHE A 244 16.51 -2.15 -24.49
C PHE A 244 16.02 -1.21 -25.60
N THR A 245 16.91 -0.44 -26.14
CA THR A 245 16.60 0.50 -27.22
C THR A 245 16.74 -0.19 -28.59
N SER A 246 16.07 0.34 -29.59
CA SER A 246 16.25 -0.12 -30.98
C SER A 246 17.57 0.37 -31.63
N ARG A 247 18.44 1.04 -30.85
CA ARG A 247 19.77 1.53 -31.26
C ARG A 247 20.84 0.49 -30.94
N ASP A 248 22.06 0.71 -31.44
CA ASP A 248 23.17 -0.23 -31.32
C ASP A 248 23.62 -0.46 -29.87
N ASP A 249 23.33 0.47 -28.93
CA ASP A 249 23.69 0.39 -27.52
C ASP A 249 22.46 0.47 -26.61
N ASN A 250 22.43 -0.36 -25.57
CA ASN A 250 21.44 -0.29 -24.50
C ASN A 250 21.79 0.85 -23.53
N GLU A 251 20.78 1.49 -22.97
CA GLU A 251 20.96 2.55 -21.98
C GLU A 251 20.90 1.95 -20.57
N GLU A 252 21.87 2.30 -19.73
CA GLU A 252 21.87 1.95 -18.30
C GLU A 252 21.37 3.15 -17.48
N VAL A 253 20.42 2.93 -16.57
CA VAL A 253 19.85 3.97 -15.72
C VAL A 253 19.81 3.48 -14.28
N GLU A 254 20.22 4.33 -13.37
CA GLU A 254 20.13 4.08 -11.92
C GLU A 254 18.92 4.80 -11.33
N GLU A 255 18.28 4.14 -10.37
CA GLU A 255 17.13 4.68 -9.64
C GLU A 255 17.31 4.47 -8.15
N TRP A 256 17.02 5.50 -7.36
CA TRP A 256 16.82 5.34 -5.93
C TRP A 256 15.48 5.95 -5.51
N LYS A 257 14.81 5.27 -4.59
CA LYS A 257 13.50 5.68 -4.09
C LYS A 257 13.38 5.44 -2.59
N VAL A 258 12.64 6.32 -1.93
CA VAL A 258 12.24 6.17 -0.54
C VAL A 258 10.75 6.47 -0.41
N GLY A 259 10.06 5.77 0.45
CA GLY A 259 8.65 6.01 0.69
C GLY A 259 8.06 5.15 1.78
N PHE A 260 6.75 5.05 1.74
CA PHE A 260 5.95 4.35 2.73
C PHE A 260 5.10 3.28 2.07
N ALA A 261 4.93 2.19 2.78
CA ALA A 261 4.00 1.13 2.41
C ALA A 261 3.13 0.73 3.60
N PHE A 262 1.99 0.14 3.31
CA PHE A 262 1.09 -0.46 4.28
C PHE A 262 0.71 -1.85 3.80
N PHE A 263 0.52 -2.75 4.74
CA PHE A 263 0.15 -4.14 4.51
C PHE A 263 -1.22 -4.46 5.13
N PHE A 264 -1.92 -5.44 4.54
CA PHE A 264 -3.26 -5.86 4.95
C PHE A 264 -3.61 -7.29 4.49
#